data_644480732773fe241293fd5003f408bb
#
_entry.id   644480732773fe241293fd5003f408bb
#
_cell.length_a   1.000
_cell.length_b   1.000
_cell.length_c   1.000
_cell.angle_alpha   90.00
_cell.angle_beta   90.00
_cell.angle_gamma   90.00
#
_symmetry.space_group_name_H-M   'P 1'
#
loop_
_entity.id
_entity.type
_entity.pdbx_description
1 polymer ?
#
loop_
_entity_poly.entity_id
_entity_poly.type
_entity_poly.pdbx_seq_one_letter_code
_entity_poly.pdbx_strand_id
1 'polypeptide(L)'
;MNARAPFREIGDETFALASSVPAASWHDGAIDHGSELLAEEVPVALVYNGISHAVMLASPQDLEDFAVGFSLSERIVRAAQDIREVEVETGPHGIALAIDIAPGAMARLKATRRARLGRTGCGLCGIDSLAWFEREMAQNDPRDGDVCETDGLFAPHALQRAMAAMAGQQRLHQATGAMHAAGWADRDGRLLLVREDVGRHNALDKLVGALARAGIDARDGFALVTSRASFEMVQKAARAGIGLLAAISAPTAMAVRLADRAGLTLAGFVRGGRHVVYTHPQRLDGTPVMHGT
;
A
#
# COMPACT_ATOMS: atom_id res chain seq x y z
N MET A 1 -7.42 31.97 15.38
CA MET A 1 -6.64 30.95 14.69
C MET A 1 -7.12 29.61 15.24
N ASN A 2 -8.05 28.97 14.53
CA ASN A 2 -8.60 27.67 14.94
C ASN A 2 -7.56 26.59 14.65
N ALA A 3 -6.98 26.00 15.68
CA ALA A 3 -6.25 24.74 15.57
C ALA A 3 -7.26 23.69 15.07
N ARG A 4 -7.12 23.23 13.83
CA ARG A 4 -7.87 22.08 13.33
C ARG A 4 -7.52 20.90 14.21
N ALA A 5 -8.52 20.21 14.74
CA ALA A 5 -8.36 18.96 15.43
C ALA A 5 -7.52 18.01 14.55
N PRO A 6 -6.56 17.29 15.10
CA PRO A 6 -5.62 16.48 14.33
C PRO A 6 -6.26 15.27 13.62
N PHE A 7 -7.52 14.96 13.92
CA PHE A 7 -8.23 13.79 13.42
C PHE A 7 -9.56 14.22 12.79
N ARG A 8 -9.86 13.71 11.61
CA ARG A 8 -11.10 14.00 10.89
C ARG A 8 -12.17 13.01 11.35
N GLU A 9 -13.26 13.53 11.88
CA GLU A 9 -14.47 12.75 12.19
C GLU A 9 -15.10 12.21 10.89
N ILE A 10 -15.49 10.93 10.90
CA ILE A 10 -16.19 10.26 9.81
C ILE A 10 -17.55 9.83 10.37
N GLY A 11 -18.63 10.47 9.94
CA GLY A 11 -20.03 10.08 10.22
C GLY A 11 -20.46 10.01 11.68
N ASP A 12 -21.73 9.75 11.94
CA ASP A 12 -22.36 9.76 13.27
C ASP A 12 -21.94 8.63 14.24
N GLU A 13 -21.28 7.56 13.75
CA GLU A 13 -20.54 6.56 14.54
C GLU A 13 -19.09 6.53 14.08
N THR A 14 -18.28 7.40 14.65
CA THR A 14 -16.87 7.55 14.29
C THR A 14 -16.00 6.56 15.06
N PHE A 15 -15.31 5.66 14.36
CA PHE A 15 -14.19 4.98 14.96
C PHE A 15 -13.05 5.97 15.20
N ALA A 16 -12.57 6.03 16.45
CA ALA A 16 -11.37 6.80 16.77
C ALA A 16 -10.18 6.26 15.98
N LEU A 17 -9.19 7.12 15.66
CA LEU A 17 -7.95 6.69 15.02
C LEU A 17 -6.95 6.10 16.02
N ALA A 18 -7.10 6.45 17.29
CA ALA A 18 -6.30 5.98 18.40
C ALA A 18 -7.08 6.08 19.70
N SER A 19 -6.77 5.19 20.64
CA SER A 19 -7.37 5.13 21.97
C SER A 19 -6.34 5.21 23.07
N SER A 20 -6.67 5.93 24.15
CA SER A 20 -5.83 6.00 25.35
C SER A 20 -6.12 4.79 26.24
N VAL A 21 -5.07 4.03 26.56
CA VAL A 21 -5.14 2.81 27.38
C VAL A 21 -4.24 2.96 28.60
N PRO A 22 -4.73 2.62 29.82
CA PRO A 22 -3.87 2.55 31.00
C PRO A 22 -2.69 1.61 30.76
N ALA A 23 -1.47 2.06 31.07
CA ALA A 23 -0.26 1.30 30.87
C ALA A 23 0.70 1.47 32.06
N ALA A 24 1.53 0.46 32.29
CA ALA A 24 2.66 0.55 33.19
C ALA A 24 3.95 0.50 32.35
N SER A 25 4.73 1.54 32.40
CA SER A 25 6.03 1.62 31.74
C SER A 25 7.15 1.28 32.72
N TRP A 26 8.11 0.50 32.26
CA TRP A 26 9.31 0.17 33.02
C TRP A 26 10.51 0.92 32.44
N HIS A 27 11.21 1.64 33.29
CA HIS A 27 12.41 2.37 32.88
C HIS A 27 13.47 2.25 33.98
N ASP A 28 14.63 1.70 33.68
CA ASP A 28 15.81 1.59 34.57
C ASP A 28 15.51 1.03 35.98
N GLY A 29 14.59 0.07 36.07
CA GLY A 29 14.23 -0.58 37.34
C GLY A 29 13.08 0.07 38.11
N ALA A 30 12.53 1.18 37.60
CA ALA A 30 11.34 1.83 38.12
C ALA A 30 10.11 1.49 37.25
N ILE A 31 8.94 1.43 37.89
CA ILE A 31 7.66 1.26 37.20
C ILE A 31 6.86 2.55 37.36
N ASP A 32 6.49 3.15 36.25
CA ASP A 32 5.59 4.29 36.19
C ASP A 32 4.22 3.86 35.64
N HIS A 33 3.16 4.33 36.26
CA HIS A 33 1.77 4.10 35.79
C HIS A 33 1.27 5.36 35.08
N GLY A 34 0.80 5.16 33.85
CA GLY A 34 0.30 6.23 32.99
C GLY A 34 -0.73 5.72 32.01
N SER A 35 -0.82 6.42 30.89
CA SER A 35 -1.62 5.97 29.75
C SER A 35 -0.83 6.15 28.46
N GLU A 36 -1.00 5.18 27.55
CA GLU A 36 -0.40 5.18 26.22
C GLU A 36 -1.49 5.36 25.16
N LEU A 37 -1.14 6.03 24.06
CA LEU A 37 -2.01 6.20 22.91
C LEU A 37 -1.73 5.09 21.91
N LEU A 38 -2.71 4.19 21.71
CA LEU A 38 -2.61 3.06 20.80
C LEU A 38 -3.39 3.32 19.51
N ALA A 39 -2.84 2.91 18.37
CA ALA A 39 -3.54 2.97 17.10
C ALA A 39 -4.76 2.05 17.08
N GLU A 40 -5.86 2.53 16.51
CA GLU A 40 -7.03 1.70 16.30
C GLU A 40 -6.90 0.86 15.03
N GLU A 41 -7.35 -0.38 15.15
CA GLU A 41 -7.43 -1.38 14.10
C GLU A 41 -8.85 -1.94 14.07
N VAL A 42 -9.57 -1.73 12.97
CA VAL A 42 -10.96 -2.13 12.85
C VAL A 42 -11.18 -3.10 11.69
N PRO A 43 -12.16 -4.01 11.79
CA PRO A 43 -12.57 -4.82 10.66
C PRO A 43 -13.20 -3.94 9.58
N VAL A 44 -12.66 -3.99 8.36
CA VAL A 44 -13.16 -3.28 7.18
C VAL A 44 -13.55 -4.30 6.13
N ALA A 45 -14.85 -4.40 5.83
CA ALA A 45 -15.39 -5.30 4.82
C ALA A 45 -15.42 -4.58 3.46
N LEU A 46 -14.82 -5.19 2.43
CA LEU A 46 -14.93 -4.73 1.05
C LEU A 46 -16.09 -5.48 0.37
N VAL A 47 -17.14 -4.74 0.00
CA VAL A 47 -18.41 -5.27 -0.51
C VAL A 47 -18.63 -4.74 -1.93
N TYR A 48 -18.52 -5.62 -2.94
CA TYR A 48 -18.67 -5.23 -4.35
C TYR A 48 -20.07 -5.55 -4.85
N ASN A 49 -20.83 -4.51 -5.25
CA ASN A 49 -22.22 -4.64 -5.74
C ASN A 49 -23.05 -5.56 -4.81
N GLY A 50 -22.98 -5.32 -3.49
CA GLY A 50 -23.68 -6.07 -2.45
C GLY A 50 -23.10 -7.45 -2.12
N ILE A 51 -21.95 -7.85 -2.68
CA ILE A 51 -21.30 -9.13 -2.39
C ILE A 51 -20.02 -8.91 -1.59
N SER A 52 -19.98 -9.38 -0.35
CA SER A 52 -18.78 -9.33 0.49
C SER A 52 -17.64 -10.13 -0.18
N HIS A 53 -16.48 -9.49 -0.31
CA HIS A 53 -15.29 -10.06 -0.97
C HIS A 53 -14.20 -10.42 0.04
N ALA A 54 -13.84 -9.49 0.90
CA ALA A 54 -12.81 -9.64 1.91
C ALA A 54 -13.12 -8.80 3.14
N VAL A 55 -12.60 -9.19 4.29
CA VAL A 55 -12.55 -8.38 5.51
C VAL A 55 -11.08 -8.19 5.86
N MET A 56 -10.65 -6.93 6.00
CA MET A 56 -9.29 -6.56 6.34
C MET A 56 -9.28 -5.82 7.66
N LEU A 57 -8.26 -6.04 8.48
CA LEU A 57 -7.99 -5.18 9.62
C LEU A 57 -7.22 -3.97 9.12
N ALA A 58 -7.74 -2.77 9.37
CA ALA A 58 -7.18 -1.53 8.87
C ALA A 58 -7.43 -0.37 9.84
N SER A 59 -6.61 0.68 9.74
CA SER A 59 -6.88 1.93 10.42
C SER A 59 -8.09 2.63 9.78
N PRO A 60 -9.03 3.19 10.58
CA PRO A 60 -10.31 3.74 10.10
C PRO A 60 -10.16 5.16 9.49
N GLN A 61 -9.17 5.34 8.62
CA GLN A 61 -8.93 6.57 7.87
C GLN A 61 -8.63 6.28 6.41
N ASP A 62 -8.83 7.26 5.54
CA ASP A 62 -8.56 7.17 4.09
C ASP A 62 -9.23 5.94 3.45
N LEU A 63 -10.45 5.61 3.89
CA LEU A 63 -11.14 4.37 3.56
C LEU A 63 -11.62 4.32 2.10
N GLU A 64 -11.99 5.46 1.51
CA GLU A 64 -12.30 5.54 0.08
C GLU A 64 -11.04 5.29 -0.77
N ASP A 65 -9.89 5.84 -0.34
CA ASP A 65 -8.61 5.53 -0.98
C ASP A 65 -8.29 4.05 -0.86
N PHE A 66 -8.55 3.44 0.32
CA PHE A 66 -8.39 2.01 0.52
C PHE A 66 -9.25 1.19 -0.43
N ALA A 67 -10.55 1.52 -0.58
CA ALA A 67 -11.47 0.82 -1.48
C ALA A 67 -10.99 0.85 -2.93
N VAL A 68 -10.60 2.05 -3.42
CA VAL A 68 -10.12 2.23 -4.80
C VAL A 68 -8.79 1.51 -5.01
N GLY A 69 -7.84 1.70 -4.11
CA GLY A 69 -6.50 1.13 -4.27
C GLY A 69 -6.46 -0.38 -4.13
N PHE A 70 -7.19 -0.96 -3.19
CA PHE A 70 -7.35 -2.41 -3.07
C PHE A 70 -7.97 -3.01 -4.35
N SER A 71 -9.00 -2.34 -4.88
CA SER A 71 -9.66 -2.80 -6.11
C SER A 71 -8.72 -2.84 -7.33
N LEU A 72 -7.81 -1.87 -7.43
CA LEU A 72 -6.80 -1.77 -8.49
C LEU A 72 -5.65 -2.78 -8.26
N SER A 73 -5.07 -2.79 -7.07
CA SER A 73 -3.92 -3.64 -6.74
C SER A 73 -4.24 -5.14 -6.75
N GLU A 74 -5.48 -5.51 -6.43
CA GLU A 74 -5.99 -6.88 -6.53
C GLU A 74 -6.59 -7.22 -7.90
N ARG A 75 -6.52 -6.28 -8.88
CA ARG A 75 -7.06 -6.43 -10.24
C ARG A 75 -8.55 -6.80 -10.30
N ILE A 76 -9.32 -6.37 -9.30
CA ILE A 76 -10.80 -6.48 -9.30
C ILE A 76 -11.34 -5.57 -10.39
N VAL A 77 -10.79 -4.37 -10.48
CA VAL A 77 -11.01 -3.43 -11.59
C VAL A 77 -9.69 -3.19 -12.34
N ARG A 78 -9.78 -2.74 -13.58
CA ARG A 78 -8.61 -2.42 -14.40
C ARG A 78 -8.22 -0.95 -14.35
N ALA A 79 -9.20 -0.10 -14.08
CA ALA A 79 -9.02 1.34 -13.98
C ALA A 79 -9.98 1.91 -12.92
N ALA A 80 -9.65 3.08 -12.36
CA ALA A 80 -10.47 3.74 -11.36
C ALA A 80 -11.89 4.07 -11.90
N GLN A 81 -12.03 4.30 -13.19
CA GLN A 81 -13.30 4.58 -13.86
C GLN A 81 -14.25 3.36 -13.88
N ASP A 82 -13.75 2.15 -13.62
CA ASP A 82 -14.58 0.97 -13.42
C ASP A 82 -15.33 1.00 -12.09
N ILE A 83 -14.91 1.85 -11.13
CA ILE A 83 -15.56 2.12 -9.85
C ILE A 83 -16.50 3.31 -10.03
N ARG A 84 -17.78 3.11 -9.78
CA ARG A 84 -18.82 4.13 -9.94
C ARG A 84 -19.05 4.91 -8.67
N GLU A 85 -19.02 4.19 -7.54
CA GLU A 85 -19.31 4.75 -6.23
C GLU A 85 -18.59 3.96 -5.14
N VAL A 86 -18.24 4.65 -4.08
CA VAL A 86 -17.72 4.06 -2.84
C VAL A 86 -18.47 4.73 -1.69
N GLU A 87 -19.24 3.95 -0.95
CA GLU A 87 -19.89 4.38 0.28
C GLU A 87 -19.22 3.73 1.48
N VAL A 88 -19.00 4.53 2.54
CA VAL A 88 -18.43 4.07 3.81
C VAL A 88 -19.56 3.94 4.81
N GLU A 89 -19.90 2.72 5.17
CA GLU A 89 -20.95 2.39 6.12
C GLU A 89 -20.32 1.93 7.44
N THR A 90 -20.59 2.66 8.52
CA THR A 90 -20.13 2.30 9.87
C THR A 90 -21.19 1.49 10.60
N GLY A 91 -20.75 0.50 11.36
CA GLY A 91 -21.64 -0.36 12.14
C GLY A 91 -20.98 -0.88 13.42
N PRO A 92 -21.73 -1.54 14.31
CA PRO A 92 -21.25 -1.97 15.62
C PRO A 92 -20.13 -3.02 15.56
N HIS A 93 -19.89 -3.64 14.42
CA HIS A 93 -18.90 -4.72 14.24
C HIS A 93 -17.75 -4.34 13.31
N GLY A 94 -17.69 -3.08 12.85
CA GLY A 94 -16.69 -2.60 11.92
C GLY A 94 -17.27 -1.70 10.83
N ILE A 95 -16.53 -1.56 9.74
CA ILE A 95 -16.87 -0.68 8.63
C ILE A 95 -17.11 -1.53 7.38
N ALA A 96 -18.14 -1.22 6.61
CA ALA A 96 -18.32 -1.77 5.27
C ALA A 96 -18.01 -0.71 4.22
N LEU A 97 -17.19 -1.05 3.24
CA LEU A 97 -16.95 -0.28 2.03
C LEU A 97 -17.83 -0.85 0.93
N ALA A 98 -18.99 -0.23 0.71
CA ALA A 98 -19.88 -0.59 -0.39
C ALA A 98 -19.33 0.02 -1.69
N ILE A 99 -18.87 -0.84 -2.60
CA ILE A 99 -18.16 -0.44 -3.82
C ILE A 99 -19.01 -0.88 -5.01
N ASP A 100 -19.55 0.09 -5.75
CA ASP A 100 -20.24 -0.20 -7.01
C ASP A 100 -19.24 -0.19 -8.17
N ILE A 101 -19.12 -1.35 -8.83
CA ILE A 101 -18.21 -1.54 -9.95
C ILE A 101 -18.98 -1.87 -11.24
N ALA A 102 -18.37 -1.53 -12.37
CA ALA A 102 -18.91 -1.76 -13.68
C ALA A 102 -19.28 -3.25 -13.90
N PRO A 103 -20.37 -3.57 -14.64
CA PRO A 103 -20.86 -4.94 -14.83
C PRO A 103 -19.80 -5.90 -15.35
N GLY A 104 -18.91 -5.44 -16.24
CA GLY A 104 -17.81 -6.25 -16.76
C GLY A 104 -16.77 -6.63 -15.68
N ALA A 105 -16.45 -5.70 -14.78
CA ALA A 105 -15.57 -5.96 -13.63
C ALA A 105 -16.23 -6.96 -12.66
N MET A 106 -17.52 -6.76 -12.37
CA MET A 106 -18.28 -7.66 -11.52
C MET A 106 -18.39 -9.09 -12.10
N ALA A 107 -18.55 -9.23 -13.40
CA ALA A 107 -18.55 -10.54 -14.05
C ALA A 107 -17.21 -11.27 -13.89
N ARG A 108 -16.09 -10.56 -14.05
CA ARG A 108 -14.72 -11.09 -13.80
C ARG A 108 -14.53 -11.52 -12.34
N LEU A 109 -14.95 -10.67 -11.39
CA LEU A 109 -14.86 -10.97 -9.96
C LEU A 109 -15.63 -12.26 -9.60
N LYS A 110 -16.85 -12.39 -10.10
CA LYS A 110 -17.69 -13.61 -9.91
C LYS A 110 -17.03 -14.86 -10.51
N ALA A 111 -16.43 -14.74 -11.69
CA ALA A 111 -15.74 -15.86 -12.34
C ALA A 111 -14.52 -16.32 -11.52
N THR A 112 -13.68 -15.37 -11.06
CA THR A 112 -12.51 -15.65 -10.20
C THR A 112 -12.94 -16.27 -8.87
N ARG A 113 -14.01 -15.76 -8.25
CA ARG A 113 -14.57 -16.30 -7.01
C ARG A 113 -15.08 -17.73 -7.16
N ARG A 114 -15.79 -18.05 -8.27
CA ARG A 114 -16.24 -19.43 -8.54
C ARG A 114 -15.05 -20.38 -8.69
N ALA A 115 -14.00 -19.96 -9.35
CA ALA A 115 -12.78 -20.74 -9.49
C ALA A 115 -12.07 -20.99 -8.13
N ARG A 116 -12.25 -20.08 -7.16
CA ARG A 116 -11.73 -20.23 -5.78
C ARG A 116 -12.66 -21.06 -4.88
N LEU A 117 -13.99 -20.92 -4.99
CA LEU A 117 -14.98 -21.65 -4.16
C LEU A 117 -15.07 -23.16 -4.48
N GLY A 118 -14.64 -23.60 -5.63
CA GLY A 118 -14.45 -25.03 -5.93
C GLY A 118 -13.27 -25.67 -5.19
N ARG A 119 -12.60 -24.93 -4.32
CA ARG A 119 -11.39 -25.33 -3.58
C ARG A 119 -11.53 -24.84 -2.15
N THR A 120 -11.61 -25.76 -1.21
CA THR A 120 -11.77 -25.49 0.23
C THR A 120 -10.48 -24.91 0.81
N GLY A 121 -10.50 -23.64 1.27
CA GLY A 121 -9.39 -23.00 2.00
C GLY A 121 -9.46 -21.47 1.93
N CYS A 122 -9.17 -20.81 3.07
CA CYS A 122 -9.10 -19.35 3.17
C CYS A 122 -7.94 -18.79 2.31
N GLY A 123 -8.21 -17.75 1.56
CA GLY A 123 -7.46 -17.23 0.41
C GLY A 123 -5.99 -16.80 0.56
N LEU A 124 -5.28 -17.07 1.65
CA LEU A 124 -3.83 -16.81 1.78
C LEU A 124 -3.08 -17.84 2.63
N CYS A 125 -3.75 -18.60 3.48
CA CYS A 125 -3.14 -19.68 4.25
C CYS A 125 -3.60 -21.05 3.74
N GLY A 126 -3.44 -21.34 2.48
CA GLY A 126 -3.87 -22.59 1.89
C GLY A 126 -4.01 -22.43 0.39
N ILE A 127 -2.97 -21.92 -0.25
CA ILE A 127 -2.83 -22.01 -1.70
C ILE A 127 -2.77 -23.48 -2.02
N ASP A 128 -3.84 -23.99 -2.60
CA ASP A 128 -4.01 -25.39 -2.96
C ASP A 128 -2.98 -25.91 -3.96
N SER A 129 -2.12 -25.06 -4.46
CA SER A 129 -1.01 -25.52 -5.28
C SER A 129 0.02 -24.43 -5.57
N LEU A 130 1.27 -24.84 -5.58
CA LEU A 130 2.34 -24.12 -6.25
C LEU A 130 1.93 -23.68 -7.68
N ALA A 131 1.05 -24.42 -8.34
CA ALA A 131 0.50 -24.07 -9.65
C ALA A 131 -0.33 -22.77 -9.67
N TRP A 132 -1.01 -22.40 -8.58
CA TRP A 132 -1.63 -21.07 -8.50
C TRP A 132 -0.56 -19.98 -8.37
N PHE A 133 0.44 -20.22 -7.53
CA PHE A 133 1.55 -19.30 -7.36
C PHE A 133 2.32 -19.12 -8.69
N GLU A 134 2.55 -20.18 -9.44
CA GLU A 134 3.16 -20.13 -10.78
C GLU A 134 2.30 -19.33 -11.77
N ARG A 135 0.96 -19.49 -11.74
CA ARG A 135 0.05 -18.70 -12.55
C ARG A 135 0.05 -17.23 -12.16
N GLU A 136 0.05 -16.95 -10.86
CA GLU A 136 0.14 -15.59 -10.34
C GLU A 136 1.47 -14.94 -10.75
N MET A 137 2.54 -15.71 -10.72
CA MET A 137 3.85 -15.28 -11.22
C MET A 137 3.85 -15.07 -12.74
N ALA A 138 3.12 -15.88 -13.49
CA ALA A 138 2.97 -15.73 -14.94
C ALA A 138 2.05 -14.56 -15.32
N GLN A 139 1.00 -14.29 -14.54
CA GLN A 139 0.10 -13.13 -14.75
C GLN A 139 0.78 -11.79 -14.45
N ASN A 140 1.89 -11.80 -13.74
CA ASN A 140 2.76 -10.63 -13.54
C ASN A 140 3.93 -10.63 -14.55
N ASP A 141 3.83 -11.39 -15.65
CA ASP A 141 4.78 -11.35 -16.76
C ASP A 141 4.65 -10.00 -17.49
N PRO A 142 5.73 -9.24 -17.66
CA PRO A 142 5.70 -7.95 -18.37
C PRO A 142 5.15 -8.02 -19.79
N ARG A 143 5.11 -9.22 -20.40
CA ARG A 143 4.56 -9.43 -21.74
C ARG A 143 3.04 -9.17 -21.84
N ASP A 144 2.33 -9.10 -20.70
CA ASP A 144 0.90 -8.78 -20.65
C ASP A 144 0.60 -7.27 -20.53
N GLY A 145 1.59 -6.39 -20.77
CA GLY A 145 1.42 -4.94 -20.85
C GLY A 145 1.65 -4.17 -19.55
N ASP A 146 2.02 -4.85 -18.47
CA ASP A 146 2.30 -4.22 -17.16
C ASP A 146 3.81 -3.89 -16.99
N VAL A 147 4.50 -3.49 -18.05
CA VAL A 147 5.86 -2.97 -17.88
C VAL A 147 5.78 -1.63 -17.19
N CYS A 148 6.41 -1.51 -16.03
CA CYS A 148 6.49 -0.26 -15.30
C CYS A 148 7.38 0.73 -16.07
N GLU A 149 6.80 1.44 -17.00
CA GLU A 149 7.48 2.51 -17.74
C GLU A 149 7.54 3.76 -16.87
N THR A 150 8.69 4.42 -16.87
CA THR A 150 8.84 5.74 -16.28
C THR A 150 9.48 6.64 -17.31
N ASP A 151 8.93 7.83 -17.49
CA ASP A 151 9.47 8.83 -18.41
C ASP A 151 10.64 9.58 -17.74
N GLY A 152 11.89 9.16 -18.02
CA GLY A 152 13.09 9.85 -17.57
C GLY A 152 13.75 9.29 -16.31
N LEU A 153 14.76 9.97 -15.83
CA LEU A 153 15.62 9.56 -14.72
C LEU A 153 15.19 10.19 -13.40
N PHE A 154 15.46 9.49 -12.30
CA PHE A 154 15.31 10.00 -10.95
C PHE A 154 16.67 10.41 -10.39
N ALA A 155 16.73 11.55 -9.72
CA ALA A 155 17.94 11.93 -9.01
C ALA A 155 18.19 11.00 -7.82
N PRO A 156 19.39 10.41 -7.63
CA PRO A 156 19.64 9.46 -6.55
C PRO A 156 19.36 10.02 -5.16
N HIS A 157 19.59 11.31 -4.92
CA HIS A 157 19.28 11.98 -3.66
C HIS A 157 17.76 12.19 -3.43
N ALA A 158 16.93 12.08 -4.49
CA ALA A 158 15.48 12.24 -4.38
C ALA A 158 14.87 11.20 -3.44
N LEU A 159 15.35 9.94 -3.49
CA LEU A 159 14.88 8.87 -2.61
C LEU A 159 15.12 9.20 -1.14
N GLN A 160 16.33 9.73 -0.85
CA GLN A 160 16.72 10.11 0.51
C GLN A 160 15.89 11.28 1.02
N ARG A 161 15.71 12.30 0.19
CA ARG A 161 14.93 13.50 0.52
C ARG A 161 13.48 13.15 0.81
N ALA A 162 12.85 12.37 -0.05
CA ALA A 162 11.47 11.98 0.11
C ALA A 162 11.27 11.10 1.36
N MET A 163 12.16 10.13 1.62
CA MET A 163 12.09 9.27 2.79
C MET A 163 12.26 10.07 4.11
N ALA A 164 13.18 11.03 4.12
CA ALA A 164 13.36 11.91 5.28
C ALA A 164 12.12 12.80 5.52
N ALA A 165 11.52 13.35 4.46
CA ALA A 165 10.31 14.14 4.56
C ALA A 165 9.10 13.33 5.04
N MET A 166 9.03 12.04 4.69
CA MET A 166 7.93 11.16 5.06
C MET A 166 7.84 10.98 6.59
N ALA A 167 8.96 10.87 7.29
CA ALA A 167 8.99 10.73 8.75
C ALA A 167 8.29 11.90 9.46
N GLY A 168 8.38 13.11 8.92
CA GLY A 168 7.71 14.30 9.45
C GLY A 168 6.20 14.36 9.16
N GLN A 169 5.69 13.53 8.25
CA GLN A 169 4.27 13.51 7.87
C GLN A 169 3.50 12.30 8.42
N GLN A 170 4.16 11.36 9.07
CA GLN A 170 3.54 10.19 9.71
C GLN A 170 2.95 10.57 11.09
N ARG A 171 1.80 11.24 11.08
CA ARG A 171 1.18 11.79 12.29
C ARG A 171 0.70 10.72 13.27
N LEU A 172 0.07 9.67 12.76
CA LEU A 172 -0.39 8.56 13.60
C LEU A 172 0.79 7.75 14.13
N HIS A 173 1.81 7.52 13.30
CA HIS A 173 3.04 6.86 13.77
C HIS A 173 3.73 7.64 14.87
N GLN A 174 3.84 8.97 14.73
CA GLN A 174 4.43 9.82 15.76
C GLN A 174 3.64 9.79 17.08
N ALA A 175 2.32 9.64 17.01
CA ALA A 175 1.45 9.58 18.19
C ALA A 175 1.42 8.20 18.85
N THR A 176 1.51 7.11 18.07
CA THR A 176 1.23 5.73 18.54
C THR A 176 2.39 4.75 18.38
N GLY A 177 3.36 5.07 17.53
CA GLY A 177 4.48 4.18 17.21
C GLY A 177 4.14 2.95 16.35
N ALA A 178 2.85 2.73 16.01
CA ALA A 178 2.35 1.45 15.52
C ALA A 178 1.98 1.43 14.02
N MET A 179 2.28 2.52 13.27
CA MET A 179 1.82 2.65 11.89
C MET A 179 2.91 2.37 10.87
N HIS A 180 2.50 1.76 9.77
CA HIS A 180 3.23 1.80 8.51
C HIS A 180 2.77 2.98 7.65
N ALA A 181 3.65 3.44 6.75
CA ALA A 181 3.30 4.45 5.78
C ALA A 181 3.74 4.06 4.37
N ALA A 182 2.96 4.50 3.39
CA ALA A 182 3.33 4.59 1.99
C ALA A 182 3.25 6.05 1.54
N GLY A 183 4.26 6.52 0.83
CA GLY A 183 4.36 7.89 0.33
C GLY A 183 4.55 7.92 -1.18
N TRP A 184 4.13 9.02 -1.81
CA TRP A 184 4.38 9.34 -3.20
C TRP A 184 5.22 10.60 -3.31
N ALA A 185 6.27 10.55 -4.09
CA ALA A 185 7.13 11.70 -4.35
C ALA A 185 7.31 11.91 -5.87
N ASP A 186 7.49 13.17 -6.26
CA ASP A 186 7.90 13.51 -7.62
C ASP A 186 9.36 13.08 -7.90
N ARG A 187 9.80 13.24 -9.12
CA ARG A 187 11.14 12.83 -9.60
C ARG A 187 12.28 13.49 -8.83
N ASP A 188 12.03 14.67 -8.32
CA ASP A 188 12.99 15.43 -7.52
C ASP A 188 12.95 15.03 -6.04
N GLY A 189 12.04 14.14 -5.62
CA GLY A 189 11.88 13.67 -4.24
C GLY A 189 11.11 14.64 -3.36
N ARG A 190 10.30 15.53 -3.92
CA ARG A 190 9.30 16.27 -3.16
C ARG A 190 8.16 15.33 -2.82
N LEU A 191 7.92 15.13 -1.53
CA LEU A 191 6.84 14.28 -1.05
C LEU A 191 5.49 14.98 -1.26
N LEU A 192 4.59 14.33 -2.00
CA LEU A 192 3.29 14.86 -2.40
C LEU A 192 2.13 14.26 -1.60
N LEU A 193 2.19 12.95 -1.31
CA LEU A 193 1.15 12.22 -0.59
C LEU A 193 1.77 11.27 0.42
N VAL A 194 1.08 11.07 1.54
CA VAL A 194 1.39 10.03 2.54
C VAL A 194 0.07 9.38 2.97
N ARG A 195 0.08 8.06 3.12
CA ARG A 195 -1.00 7.28 3.71
C ARG A 195 -0.45 6.37 4.78
N GLU A 196 -1.11 6.39 5.93
CA GLU A 196 -0.74 5.56 7.08
C GLU A 196 -1.78 4.46 7.31
N ASP A 197 -1.33 3.31 7.75
CA ASP A 197 -2.17 2.19 8.20
C ASP A 197 -1.38 1.28 9.14
N VAL A 198 -2.04 0.56 10.04
CA VAL A 198 -1.44 -0.50 10.86
C VAL A 198 -0.86 -1.61 9.98
N GLY A 199 -1.48 -1.87 8.83
CA GLY A 199 -1.06 -2.84 7.83
C GLY A 199 -0.26 -2.21 6.68
N ARG A 200 0.99 -2.65 6.45
CA ARG A 200 1.81 -2.13 5.34
C ARG A 200 1.15 -2.27 3.96
N HIS A 201 0.41 -3.35 3.72
CA HIS A 201 -0.30 -3.59 2.46
C HIS A 201 -1.44 -2.58 2.27
N ASN A 202 -2.20 -2.34 3.34
CA ASN A 202 -3.28 -1.37 3.34
C ASN A 202 -2.74 0.06 3.11
N ALA A 203 -1.61 0.41 3.75
CA ALA A 203 -0.98 1.73 3.53
C ALA A 203 -0.62 1.94 2.05
N LEU A 204 -0.08 0.90 1.38
CA LEU A 204 0.20 0.96 -0.05
C LEU A 204 -1.08 1.00 -0.89
N ASP A 205 -2.10 0.22 -0.55
CA ASP A 205 -3.39 0.26 -1.22
C ASP A 205 -4.03 1.67 -1.10
N LYS A 206 -4.02 2.25 0.09
CA LYS A 206 -4.48 3.64 0.30
C LYS A 206 -3.71 4.63 -0.57
N LEU A 207 -2.40 4.48 -0.69
CA LEU A 207 -1.59 5.33 -1.58
C LEU A 207 -2.01 5.17 -3.05
N VAL A 208 -2.14 3.94 -3.54
CA VAL A 208 -2.59 3.65 -4.92
C VAL A 208 -3.95 4.29 -5.19
N GLY A 209 -4.89 4.16 -4.26
CA GLY A 209 -6.20 4.78 -4.37
C GLY A 209 -6.14 6.31 -4.39
N ALA A 210 -5.31 6.90 -3.53
CA ALA A 210 -5.11 8.35 -3.49
C ALA A 210 -4.55 8.88 -4.82
N LEU A 211 -3.57 8.18 -5.43
CA LEU A 211 -3.03 8.52 -6.74
C LEU A 211 -4.13 8.47 -7.81
N ALA A 212 -4.87 7.38 -7.86
CA ALA A 212 -5.93 7.17 -8.85
C ALA A 212 -7.05 8.22 -8.73
N ARG A 213 -7.49 8.55 -7.51
CA ARG A 213 -8.53 9.57 -7.25
C ARG A 213 -8.04 10.99 -7.52
N ALA A 214 -6.77 11.25 -7.33
CA ALA A 214 -6.16 12.53 -7.65
C ALA A 214 -5.79 12.68 -9.14
N GLY A 215 -5.93 11.63 -9.95
CA GLY A 215 -5.53 11.63 -11.36
C GLY A 215 -4.02 11.77 -11.55
N ILE A 216 -3.22 11.34 -10.56
CA ILE A 216 -1.76 11.39 -10.64
C ILE A 216 -1.27 10.17 -11.42
N ASP A 217 -0.48 10.41 -12.48
CA ASP A 217 0.12 9.34 -13.25
C ASP A 217 1.27 8.69 -12.47
N ALA A 218 1.21 7.37 -12.32
CA ALA A 218 2.26 6.60 -11.64
C ALA A 218 3.63 6.64 -12.33
N ARG A 219 3.71 7.19 -13.55
CA ARG A 219 4.96 7.41 -14.29
C ARG A 219 5.70 8.69 -13.88
N ASP A 220 5.02 9.63 -13.21
CA ASP A 220 5.55 10.96 -12.89
C ASP A 220 6.32 11.03 -11.57
N GLY A 221 6.45 9.90 -10.86
CA GLY A 221 7.09 9.89 -9.55
C GLY A 221 7.44 8.49 -9.09
N PHE A 222 7.59 8.33 -7.79
CA PHE A 222 7.93 7.05 -7.17
C PHE A 222 7.25 6.87 -5.81
N ALA A 223 7.06 5.59 -5.46
CA ALA A 223 6.51 5.21 -4.17
C ALA A 223 7.61 4.93 -3.13
N LEU A 224 7.32 5.27 -1.87
CA LEU A 224 8.14 4.96 -0.71
C LEU A 224 7.33 4.17 0.31
N VAL A 225 8.00 3.24 1.03
CA VAL A 225 7.34 2.46 2.09
C VAL A 225 8.23 2.36 3.32
N THR A 226 7.62 2.44 4.51
CA THR A 226 8.32 2.29 5.81
C THR A 226 8.46 0.83 6.24
N SER A 227 8.14 -0.09 5.37
CA SER A 227 8.24 -1.54 5.60
C SER A 227 9.40 -2.16 4.84
N ARG A 228 9.55 -3.49 4.95
CA ARG A 228 10.29 -4.29 3.98
C ARG A 228 9.55 -4.30 2.64
N ALA A 229 10.28 -4.37 1.53
CA ALA A 229 9.71 -4.68 0.23
C ALA A 229 9.56 -6.20 0.10
N SER A 230 8.38 -6.73 0.45
CA SER A 230 8.01 -8.14 0.22
C SER A 230 7.54 -8.36 -1.22
N PHE A 231 7.37 -9.62 -1.61
CA PHE A 231 6.76 -9.99 -2.89
C PHE A 231 5.44 -9.24 -3.16
N GLU A 232 4.53 -9.24 -2.17
CA GLU A 232 3.21 -8.60 -2.29
C GLU A 232 3.30 -7.09 -2.46
N MET A 233 4.25 -6.42 -1.78
CA MET A 233 4.47 -4.98 -1.93
C MET A 233 4.90 -4.62 -3.35
N VAL A 234 5.84 -5.39 -3.91
CA VAL A 234 6.29 -5.20 -5.30
C VAL A 234 5.18 -5.53 -6.28
N GLN A 235 4.41 -6.59 -6.04
CA GLN A 235 3.27 -6.97 -6.88
C GLN A 235 2.21 -5.87 -6.95
N LYS A 236 1.82 -5.31 -5.80
CA LYS A 236 0.85 -4.21 -5.74
C LYS A 236 1.37 -2.96 -6.44
N ALA A 237 2.63 -2.60 -6.21
CA ALA A 237 3.26 -1.46 -6.87
C ALA A 237 3.30 -1.63 -8.40
N ALA A 238 3.73 -2.80 -8.89
CA ALA A 238 3.76 -3.10 -10.32
C ALA A 238 2.38 -3.07 -10.96
N ARG A 239 1.38 -3.67 -10.31
CA ARG A 239 -0.03 -3.66 -10.79
C ARG A 239 -0.64 -2.26 -10.84
N ALA A 240 -0.15 -1.35 -10.00
CA ALA A 240 -0.53 0.06 -10.01
C ALA A 240 0.26 0.90 -11.03
N GLY A 241 1.15 0.29 -11.82
CA GLY A 241 1.99 0.99 -12.81
C GLY A 241 3.14 1.80 -12.20
N ILE A 242 3.46 1.58 -10.93
CA ILE A 242 4.54 2.29 -10.22
C ILE A 242 5.89 1.77 -10.73
N GLY A 243 6.69 2.62 -11.35
CA GLY A 243 7.97 2.26 -11.96
C GLY A 243 9.16 2.21 -11.01
N LEU A 244 9.06 2.83 -9.81
CA LEU A 244 10.08 2.79 -8.78
C LEU A 244 9.46 2.67 -7.38
N LEU A 245 9.92 1.67 -6.62
CA LEU A 245 9.55 1.45 -5.22
C LEU A 245 10.78 1.55 -4.32
N ALA A 246 10.76 2.48 -3.37
CA ALA A 246 11.82 2.71 -2.40
C ALA A 246 11.38 2.27 -1.00
N ALA A 247 12.11 1.32 -0.38
CA ALA A 247 11.81 0.81 0.95
C ALA A 247 12.86 1.25 1.98
N ILE A 248 12.43 1.61 3.18
CA ILE A 248 13.34 1.94 4.28
C ILE A 248 14.17 0.74 4.74
N SER A 249 13.67 -0.47 4.50
CA SER A 249 14.28 -1.74 4.91
C SER A 249 14.62 -2.62 3.71
N ALA A 250 15.04 -3.86 3.96
CA ALA A 250 15.46 -4.80 2.94
C ALA A 250 14.29 -5.32 2.08
N PRO A 251 14.51 -5.61 0.79
CA PRO A 251 13.62 -6.46 0.01
C PRO A 251 13.87 -7.94 0.32
N THR A 252 12.91 -8.79 -0.06
CA THR A 252 13.12 -10.24 -0.13
C THR A 252 13.69 -10.64 -1.50
N ALA A 253 14.42 -11.75 -1.59
CA ALA A 253 14.94 -12.22 -2.87
C ALA A 253 13.84 -12.47 -3.92
N MET A 254 12.66 -12.90 -3.47
CA MET A 254 11.50 -13.08 -4.33
C MET A 254 10.95 -11.76 -4.86
N ALA A 255 10.91 -10.72 -4.02
CA ALA A 255 10.54 -9.37 -4.42
C ALA A 255 11.49 -8.80 -5.49
N VAL A 256 12.79 -9.03 -5.34
CA VAL A 256 13.81 -8.63 -6.33
C VAL A 256 13.56 -9.30 -7.68
N ARG A 257 13.34 -10.63 -7.70
CA ARG A 257 13.03 -11.34 -8.95
C ARG A 257 11.73 -10.88 -9.62
N LEU A 258 10.71 -10.54 -8.82
CA LEU A 258 9.47 -10.01 -9.36
C LEU A 258 9.68 -8.59 -9.92
N ALA A 259 10.37 -7.72 -9.19
CA ALA A 259 10.65 -6.34 -9.61
C ALA A 259 11.44 -6.32 -10.93
N ASP A 260 12.44 -7.20 -11.06
CA ASP A 260 13.24 -7.34 -12.28
C ASP A 260 12.36 -7.70 -13.48
N ARG A 261 11.52 -8.73 -13.35
CA ARG A 261 10.60 -9.14 -14.43
C ARG A 261 9.54 -8.09 -14.75
N ALA A 262 9.02 -7.38 -13.74
CA ALA A 262 8.02 -6.34 -13.94
C ALA A 262 8.59 -5.03 -14.47
N GLY A 263 9.90 -4.94 -14.70
CA GLY A 263 10.54 -3.70 -15.09
C GLY A 263 10.49 -2.62 -14.01
N LEU A 264 10.31 -2.97 -12.72
CA LEU A 264 10.23 -2.05 -11.61
C LEU A 264 11.61 -1.84 -10.99
N THR A 265 12.02 -0.58 -10.81
CA THR A 265 13.22 -0.23 -10.05
C THR A 265 12.95 -0.43 -8.55
N LEU A 266 13.71 -1.32 -7.92
CA LEU A 266 13.57 -1.61 -6.50
C LEU A 266 14.78 -1.11 -5.72
N ALA A 267 14.54 -0.14 -4.83
CA ALA A 267 15.53 0.38 -3.89
C ALA A 267 15.19 -0.03 -2.46
N GLY A 268 16.19 -0.45 -1.70
CA GLY A 268 16.05 -0.79 -0.29
C GLY A 268 17.06 -0.05 0.58
N PHE A 269 16.90 -0.16 1.91
CA PHE A 269 17.73 0.53 2.92
C PHE A 269 17.82 2.05 2.70
N VAL A 270 16.71 2.66 2.25
CA VAL A 270 16.65 4.11 1.98
C VAL A 270 16.59 4.84 3.31
N ARG A 271 17.74 5.04 3.93
CA ARG A 271 17.90 5.71 5.25
C ARG A 271 19.34 6.13 5.49
N GLY A 272 19.55 7.13 6.35
CA GLY A 272 20.90 7.54 6.78
C GLY A 272 21.82 7.94 5.63
N GLY A 273 21.28 8.59 4.59
CA GLY A 273 22.05 9.05 3.45
C GLY A 273 22.49 7.96 2.46
N ARG A 274 21.99 6.72 2.59
CA ARG A 274 22.32 5.60 1.71
C ARG A 274 21.09 4.85 1.22
N HIS A 275 21.21 4.16 0.09
CA HIS A 275 20.27 3.16 -0.40
C HIS A 275 21.01 2.11 -1.24
N VAL A 276 20.34 1.01 -1.52
CA VAL A 276 20.82 -0.06 -2.40
C VAL A 276 19.77 -0.27 -3.49
N VAL A 277 20.17 -0.19 -4.75
CA VAL A 277 19.32 -0.47 -5.90
C VAL A 277 19.53 -1.91 -6.34
N TYR A 278 18.45 -2.68 -6.40
CA TYR A 278 18.49 -4.12 -6.70
C TYR A 278 18.12 -4.44 -8.14
N THR A 279 17.27 -3.62 -8.77
CA THR A 279 16.79 -3.82 -10.13
C THR A 279 16.73 -2.50 -10.89
N HIS A 280 16.96 -2.53 -12.18
CA HIS A 280 16.84 -1.41 -13.12
C HIS A 280 17.54 -0.12 -12.64
N PRO A 281 18.85 -0.19 -12.26
CA PRO A 281 19.58 0.96 -11.72
C PRO A 281 19.74 2.10 -12.72
N GLN A 282 19.61 1.82 -14.03
CA GLN A 282 19.71 2.82 -15.11
C GLN A 282 18.65 3.93 -15.04
N ARG A 283 17.59 3.75 -14.23
CA ARG A 283 16.59 4.82 -14.00
C ARG A 283 17.01 5.84 -12.96
N LEU A 284 18.08 5.57 -12.24
CA LEU A 284 18.67 6.55 -11.33
C LEU A 284 19.87 7.21 -12.04
N ASP A 285 19.84 8.56 -12.12
CA ASP A 285 20.89 9.34 -12.78
C ASP A 285 22.25 9.08 -12.14
N GLY A 286 23.29 8.88 -12.97
CA GLY A 286 24.65 8.65 -12.52
C GLY A 286 24.92 7.25 -11.92
N THR A 287 23.97 6.32 -11.95
CA THR A 287 24.21 4.92 -11.51
C THR A 287 24.80 4.11 -12.66
N PRO A 288 25.99 3.49 -12.50
CA PRO A 288 26.57 2.64 -13.53
C PRO A 288 25.67 1.43 -13.83
N VAL A 289 25.49 1.11 -15.10
CA VAL A 289 24.82 -0.13 -15.51
C VAL A 289 25.74 -1.30 -15.14
N MET A 290 25.32 -2.13 -14.18
CA MET A 290 26.01 -3.37 -13.85
C MET A 290 25.72 -4.39 -14.95
N HIS A 291 26.64 -4.59 -15.86
CA HIS A 291 26.59 -5.73 -16.78
C HIS A 291 26.88 -6.98 -15.94
N GLY A 292 25.87 -7.86 -15.80
CA GLY A 292 26.03 -9.15 -15.15
C GLY A 292 27.09 -9.99 -15.89
N THR A 293 28.06 -10.49 -15.16
CA THR A 293 28.99 -11.53 -15.57
C THR A 293 28.36 -12.89 -15.46
#